data_b2c1c7118a4bcd6e6b7bc23c034ff74c
#
_entry.id   b2c1c7118a4bcd6e6b7bc23c034ff74c
#
_cell.length_a   1.000
_cell.length_b   1.000
_cell.length_c   1.000
_cell.angle_alpha   90.00
_cell.angle_beta   90.00
_cell.angle_gamma   90.00
#
_symmetry.space_group_name_H-M   'P 1'
#
loop_
_entity.id
_entity.type
_entity.pdbx_description
1 polymer ?
#
loop_
_entity_poly.entity_id
_entity_poly.type
_entity_poly.pdbx_seq_one_letter_code
_entity_poly.pdbx_strand_id
1 'polypeptide(L)'
;MKPNLKEIARQGVRIVSNAGGVNPQACANALRAVIAELGLNLKVACVLGDDMISQRDQIAGHGYKEMFSGEDFPAVDKVASINAYLGAFPVARALQKGADIVVTGRCVDSAVTLGACINAFGWGRDDLDQLAMGSLAGHILECGPQATGGNFTDWELSNNLENIGYPIAAIKPDGSFVCSKPEGTGGLVSVGTIAEQMVYEIGDPQAYILPDVVCDFSKVTLTEIGENLVEVKGATGLAAPDSYKVCSTYADQFRGGTTMSFYGFDADKKAKKLAAAIFTASRRTLKMVGLPDYTETSVELIGAESQYGVNAAVANCRELSMKIAVKHSDPAGIGILLKECVGLGLATPPGLSGFAGARPKPSPVVRLFSFALPKGSLKIQIEMDGTYIDCPDTLGAALKRELIERPQALSAPLDSNMVHVPLIKLALARSGDKGNKANVGIIARQPEFLPYIYAALNEQAVAERFAHFLPEGATQQSLSYVERYLMPGTHAINFLIHDVLGGGGMASIRNDAQGKGFGQLMLDASIPVSAAIAAEVNA
;
A
#
# COMPACT_ATOMS: atom_id res chain seq x y z
N MET A 1 17.41 -12.48 13.10
CA MET A 1 18.79 -12.31 12.59
C MET A 1 19.82 -13.14 13.39
N LYS A 2 19.89 -13.08 14.73
CA LYS A 2 20.90 -13.75 15.57
C LYS A 2 21.19 -15.21 15.19
N PRO A 3 20.21 -16.10 14.93
CA PRO A 3 20.50 -17.50 14.57
C PRO A 3 21.32 -17.67 13.29
N ASN A 4 21.20 -16.74 12.35
CA ASN A 4 21.80 -16.85 11.01
C ASN A 4 23.09 -16.03 10.84
N LEU A 5 23.49 -15.20 11.82
CA LEU A 5 24.62 -14.28 11.66
C LEU A 5 25.95 -14.98 11.38
N LYS A 6 26.18 -16.17 11.97
CA LYS A 6 27.41 -16.96 11.70
C LYS A 6 27.47 -17.41 10.25
N GLU A 7 26.36 -17.85 9.71
CA GLU A 7 26.28 -18.29 8.31
C GLU A 7 26.39 -17.11 7.34
N ILE A 8 25.74 -15.99 7.65
CA ILE A 8 25.84 -14.73 6.91
C ILE A 8 27.30 -14.27 6.84
N ALA A 9 28.00 -14.28 7.97
CA ALA A 9 29.43 -13.93 8.02
C ALA A 9 30.30 -14.91 7.21
N ARG A 10 30.03 -16.22 7.32
CA ARG A 10 30.76 -17.26 6.58
C ARG A 10 30.61 -17.13 5.07
N GLN A 11 29.41 -16.76 4.60
CA GLN A 11 29.11 -16.59 3.16
C GLN A 11 29.48 -15.21 2.62
N GLY A 12 29.79 -14.23 3.47
CA GLY A 12 30.03 -12.85 3.06
C GLY A 12 28.79 -12.13 2.55
N VAL A 13 27.60 -12.55 3.01
CA VAL A 13 26.32 -11.92 2.62
C VAL A 13 26.21 -10.57 3.29
N ARG A 14 25.88 -9.54 2.50
CA ARG A 14 25.56 -8.21 3.01
C ARG A 14 24.06 -8.08 3.27
N ILE A 15 23.71 -7.33 4.32
CA ILE A 15 22.32 -7.09 4.71
C ILE A 15 22.05 -5.61 4.64
N VAL A 16 20.97 -5.22 3.97
CA VAL A 16 20.44 -3.86 3.97
C VAL A 16 18.99 -3.90 4.43
N SER A 17 18.64 -3.07 5.41
CA SER A 17 17.30 -3.10 5.99
C SER A 17 16.89 -1.74 6.54
N ASN A 18 15.62 -1.36 6.31
CA ASN A 18 14.97 -0.21 6.92
C ASN A 18 14.35 -0.53 8.30
N ALA A 19 14.72 -1.65 8.91
CA ALA A 19 14.23 -2.09 10.22
C ALA A 19 14.66 -1.19 11.41
N GLY A 20 15.48 -0.17 11.17
CA GLY A 20 15.79 0.87 12.14
C GLY A 20 14.56 1.64 12.62
N GLY A 21 13.55 1.78 11.76
CA GLY A 21 12.27 2.37 12.10
C GLY A 21 12.44 3.74 12.76
N VAL A 22 11.88 3.93 13.94
CA VAL A 22 11.92 5.18 14.70
C VAL A 22 13.23 5.41 15.49
N ASN A 23 14.11 4.41 15.57
CA ASN A 23 15.40 4.52 16.27
C ASN A 23 16.47 3.64 15.62
N PRO A 24 16.98 4.02 14.45
CA PRO A 24 17.96 3.25 13.71
C PRO A 24 19.27 3.06 14.48
N GLN A 25 19.68 4.04 15.29
CA GLN A 25 20.88 3.97 16.10
C GLN A 25 20.78 2.88 17.19
N ALA A 26 19.63 2.79 17.87
CA ALA A 26 19.42 1.73 18.87
C ALA A 26 19.39 0.35 18.21
N CYS A 27 18.81 0.22 17.03
CA CYS A 27 18.82 -1.02 16.26
C CYS A 27 20.26 -1.42 15.87
N ALA A 28 21.06 -0.49 15.35
CA ALA A 28 22.46 -0.75 15.01
C ALA A 28 23.28 -1.17 16.23
N ASN A 29 23.10 -0.50 17.38
CA ASN A 29 23.78 -0.85 18.62
C ASN A 29 23.41 -2.25 19.13
N ALA A 30 22.12 -2.62 19.04
CA ALA A 30 21.67 -3.97 19.40
C ALA A 30 22.29 -5.04 18.49
N LEU A 31 22.42 -4.76 17.19
CA LEU A 31 23.12 -5.66 16.25
C LEU A 31 24.61 -5.79 16.58
N ARG A 32 25.31 -4.70 16.84
CA ARG A 32 26.72 -4.71 17.27
C ARG A 32 26.92 -5.54 18.53
N ALA A 33 26.04 -5.42 19.51
CA ALA A 33 26.08 -6.22 20.74
C ALA A 33 25.94 -7.73 20.45
N VAL A 34 25.01 -8.13 19.57
CA VAL A 34 24.84 -9.53 19.17
C VAL A 34 26.05 -10.05 18.36
N ILE A 35 26.61 -9.24 17.48
CA ILE A 35 27.81 -9.57 16.70
C ILE A 35 29.00 -9.83 17.63
N ALA A 36 29.21 -8.96 18.63
CA ALA A 36 30.26 -9.10 19.64
C ALA A 36 30.04 -10.35 20.51
N GLU A 37 28.81 -10.61 20.97
CA GLU A 37 28.45 -11.83 21.72
C GLU A 37 28.80 -13.12 20.96
N LEU A 38 28.62 -13.10 19.62
CA LEU A 38 28.89 -14.25 18.75
C LEU A 38 30.37 -14.33 18.33
N GLY A 39 31.23 -13.38 18.71
CA GLY A 39 32.62 -13.30 18.33
C GLY A 39 32.83 -13.07 16.82
N LEU A 40 31.90 -12.40 16.15
CA LEU A 40 31.97 -12.14 14.72
C LEU A 40 32.60 -10.76 14.43
N ASN A 41 33.15 -10.61 13.22
CA ASN A 41 33.72 -9.36 12.72
C ASN A 41 32.89 -8.82 11.54
N LEU A 42 31.67 -8.33 11.86
CA LEU A 42 30.77 -7.72 10.90
C LEU A 42 30.61 -6.22 11.22
N LYS A 43 30.76 -5.37 10.22
CA LYS A 43 30.61 -3.92 10.34
C LYS A 43 29.17 -3.48 10.12
N VAL A 44 28.62 -2.74 11.08
CA VAL A 44 27.26 -2.20 11.02
C VAL A 44 27.31 -0.70 10.78
N ALA A 45 26.71 -0.27 9.67
CA ALA A 45 26.46 1.15 9.40
C ALA A 45 25.00 1.52 9.66
N CYS A 46 24.78 2.74 10.12
CA CYS A 46 23.47 3.32 10.38
C CYS A 46 23.27 4.58 9.52
N VAL A 47 22.26 4.61 8.67
CA VAL A 47 21.88 5.81 7.89
C VAL A 47 20.92 6.64 8.73
N LEU A 48 21.26 7.92 8.90
CA LEU A 48 20.59 8.90 9.77
C LEU A 48 20.21 10.15 8.96
N GLY A 49 19.26 10.92 9.48
CA GLY A 49 18.83 12.21 8.91
C GLY A 49 17.38 12.23 8.43
N ASP A 50 16.65 11.14 8.59
CA ASP A 50 15.22 11.05 8.29
C ASP A 50 14.35 11.63 9.40
N ASP A 51 14.75 11.49 10.68
CA ASP A 51 13.99 11.95 11.84
C ASP A 51 14.13 13.48 12.03
N MET A 52 13.00 14.17 11.94
CA MET A 52 12.90 15.62 12.05
C MET A 52 12.04 16.06 13.25
N ILE A 53 11.69 15.15 14.18
CA ILE A 53 10.79 15.48 15.29
C ILE A 53 11.32 16.61 16.17
N SER A 54 12.65 16.73 16.31
CA SER A 54 13.28 17.83 17.05
C SER A 54 13.08 19.21 16.42
N GLN A 55 12.70 19.26 15.13
CA GLN A 55 12.47 20.48 14.35
C GLN A 55 10.98 20.82 14.22
N ARG A 56 10.07 20.11 14.93
CA ARG A 56 8.62 20.19 14.75
C ARG A 56 8.07 21.62 14.87
N ASP A 57 8.58 22.42 15.84
CA ASP A 57 8.14 23.82 16.05
C ASP A 57 8.56 24.71 14.87
N GLN A 58 9.76 24.52 14.34
CA GLN A 58 10.25 25.20 13.16
C GLN A 58 9.43 24.83 11.92
N ILE A 59 9.16 23.54 11.72
CA ILE A 59 8.36 23.04 10.59
C ILE A 59 6.95 23.61 10.63
N ALA A 60 6.30 23.64 11.80
CA ALA A 60 5.00 24.26 11.98
C ALA A 60 5.01 25.75 11.61
N GLY A 61 6.08 26.47 11.99
CA GLY A 61 6.27 27.89 11.66
C GLY A 61 6.48 28.20 10.18
N HIS A 62 6.87 27.22 9.36
CA HIS A 62 7.07 27.41 7.91
C HIS A 62 5.78 27.44 7.09
N GLY A 63 4.64 27.04 7.68
CA GLY A 63 3.34 27.06 7.00
C GLY A 63 3.20 26.02 5.89
N TYR A 64 3.89 24.87 5.99
CA TYR A 64 3.68 23.76 5.06
C TYR A 64 2.22 23.32 5.07
N LYS A 65 1.71 23.03 3.87
CA LYS A 65 0.37 22.48 3.66
C LYS A 65 0.45 20.99 3.41
N GLU A 66 -0.59 20.27 3.83
CA GLU A 66 -0.74 18.86 3.47
C GLU A 66 -0.80 18.75 1.93
N MET A 67 0.03 17.89 1.35
CA MET A 67 0.29 17.89 -0.09
C MET A 67 -0.87 17.41 -0.96
N PHE A 68 -1.90 16.78 -0.35
CA PHE A 68 -3.07 16.28 -1.06
C PHE A 68 -4.34 17.05 -0.71
N SER A 69 -4.56 17.37 0.58
CA SER A 69 -5.76 18.07 1.06
C SER A 69 -5.60 19.59 1.13
N GLY A 70 -4.36 20.09 1.18
CA GLY A 70 -4.07 21.52 1.39
C GLY A 70 -4.32 22.01 2.82
N GLU A 71 -4.61 21.12 3.76
CA GLU A 71 -4.83 21.46 5.17
C GLU A 71 -3.58 22.05 5.82
N ASP A 72 -3.79 22.81 6.91
CA ASP A 72 -2.73 23.38 7.72
C ASP A 72 -2.02 22.31 8.56
N PHE A 73 -0.77 22.60 8.95
CA PHE A 73 0.01 21.73 9.83
C PHE A 73 -0.74 21.51 11.17
N PRO A 74 -0.78 20.26 11.67
CA PRO A 74 -1.51 19.94 12.89
C PRO A 74 -0.92 20.65 14.12
N ALA A 75 -1.71 20.75 15.19
CA ALA A 75 -1.23 21.31 16.45
C ALA A 75 0.03 20.56 16.92
N VAL A 76 1.07 21.32 17.26
CA VAL A 76 2.43 20.81 17.51
C VAL A 76 2.47 19.78 18.63
N ASP A 77 1.67 19.96 19.67
CA ASP A 77 1.54 19.05 20.81
C ASP A 77 0.93 17.69 20.46
N LYS A 78 0.23 17.60 19.34
CA LYS A 78 -0.36 16.35 18.82
C LYS A 78 0.55 15.57 17.90
N VAL A 79 1.66 16.17 17.43
CA VAL A 79 2.61 15.54 16.51
C VAL A 79 3.47 14.52 17.24
N ALA A 80 3.44 13.28 16.77
CA ALA A 80 4.15 12.14 17.35
C ALA A 80 5.46 11.80 16.61
N SER A 81 5.53 11.99 15.30
CA SER A 81 6.74 11.77 14.50
C SER A 81 6.76 12.67 13.26
N ILE A 82 7.95 12.95 12.76
CA ILE A 82 8.18 13.62 11.46
C ILE A 82 9.39 12.95 10.82
N ASN A 83 9.19 12.28 9.68
CA ASN A 83 10.26 11.58 8.99
C ASN A 83 10.29 11.89 7.49
N ALA A 84 11.47 12.20 6.98
CA ALA A 84 11.71 12.33 5.56
C ALA A 84 11.96 10.95 4.92
N TYR A 85 11.47 10.75 3.72
CA TYR A 85 11.73 9.52 2.96
C TYR A 85 13.08 9.65 2.24
N LEU A 86 14.14 9.05 2.83
CA LEU A 86 15.48 9.09 2.25
C LEU A 86 15.60 8.18 1.02
N GLY A 87 16.58 8.48 0.17
CA GLY A 87 16.90 7.70 -1.02
C GLY A 87 17.97 6.64 -0.79
N ALA A 88 18.49 6.09 -1.90
CA ALA A 88 19.38 4.94 -1.94
C ALA A 88 20.89 5.30 -1.84
N PHE A 89 21.30 6.50 -2.23
CA PHE A 89 22.72 6.88 -2.25
C PHE A 89 23.39 6.81 -0.88
N PRO A 90 22.77 7.16 0.25
CA PRO A 90 23.36 6.95 1.58
C PRO A 90 23.61 5.45 1.89
N VAL A 91 22.72 4.57 1.48
CA VAL A 91 22.88 3.12 1.61
C VAL A 91 24.07 2.63 0.79
N ALA A 92 24.14 3.03 -0.48
CA ALA A 92 25.26 2.70 -1.36
C ALA A 92 26.61 3.17 -0.76
N ARG A 93 26.66 4.39 -0.23
CA ARG A 93 27.87 4.94 0.39
C ARG A 93 28.28 4.17 1.64
N ALA A 94 27.32 3.71 2.47
CA ALA A 94 27.60 2.85 3.62
C ALA A 94 28.26 1.53 3.19
N LEU A 95 27.72 0.87 2.15
CA LEU A 95 28.28 -0.34 1.57
C LEU A 95 29.67 -0.12 0.97
N GLN A 96 29.89 1.00 0.26
CA GLN A 96 31.21 1.41 -0.28
C GLN A 96 32.26 1.64 0.83
N LYS A 97 31.83 2.06 2.03
CA LYS A 97 32.69 2.18 3.20
C LYS A 97 32.98 0.87 3.90
N GLY A 98 32.49 -0.24 3.36
CA GLY A 98 32.77 -1.58 3.83
C GLY A 98 31.80 -2.07 4.92
N ALA A 99 30.60 -1.53 5.01
CA ALA A 99 29.56 -2.09 5.86
C ALA A 99 29.10 -3.46 5.34
N ASP A 100 28.99 -4.43 6.26
CA ASP A 100 28.37 -5.74 6.02
C ASP A 100 26.86 -5.69 6.27
N ILE A 101 26.45 -4.84 7.22
CA ILE A 101 25.03 -4.63 7.57
C ILE A 101 24.75 -3.11 7.54
N VAL A 102 23.75 -2.70 6.79
CA VAL A 102 23.27 -1.32 6.75
C VAL A 102 21.85 -1.28 7.32
N VAL A 103 21.67 -0.44 8.35
CA VAL A 103 20.37 -0.16 8.96
C VAL A 103 19.97 1.27 8.64
N THR A 104 18.74 1.49 8.21
CA THR A 104 18.21 2.85 7.97
C THR A 104 17.01 3.13 8.86
N GLY A 105 16.71 4.41 9.10
CA GLY A 105 15.41 4.89 9.51
C GLY A 105 14.42 4.88 8.35
N ARG A 106 13.57 5.91 8.21
CA ARG A 106 12.62 6.01 7.10
C ARG A 106 13.34 6.31 5.78
N CYS A 107 13.20 5.42 4.84
CA CYS A 107 13.59 5.61 3.45
C CYS A 107 12.45 5.15 2.52
N VAL A 108 12.52 5.40 1.22
CA VAL A 108 11.62 4.73 0.27
C VAL A 108 11.96 3.24 0.24
N ASP A 109 10.95 2.40 0.11
CA ASP A 109 11.09 0.95 0.34
C ASP A 109 12.08 0.30 -0.63
N SER A 110 12.10 0.76 -1.88
CA SER A 110 13.08 0.33 -2.89
C SER A 110 14.53 0.77 -2.64
N ALA A 111 14.77 1.76 -1.76
CA ALA A 111 16.12 2.31 -1.53
C ALA A 111 17.13 1.28 -1.00
N VAL A 112 16.66 0.28 -0.25
CA VAL A 112 17.53 -0.78 0.28
C VAL A 112 18.11 -1.65 -0.84
N THR A 113 17.31 -1.98 -1.84
CA THR A 113 17.74 -2.73 -3.03
C THR A 113 18.53 -1.84 -3.99
N LEU A 114 18.01 -0.66 -4.33
CA LEU A 114 18.68 0.28 -5.22
C LEU A 114 20.07 0.66 -4.68
N GLY A 115 20.21 0.89 -3.38
CA GLY A 115 21.50 1.20 -2.76
C GLY A 115 22.52 0.07 -2.90
N ALA A 116 22.09 -1.18 -2.81
CA ALA A 116 22.93 -2.34 -3.07
C ALA A 116 23.36 -2.39 -4.55
N CYS A 117 22.46 -2.11 -5.49
CA CYS A 117 22.75 -2.05 -6.93
C CYS A 117 23.77 -0.94 -7.27
N ILE A 118 23.54 0.28 -6.76
CA ILE A 118 24.48 1.41 -6.94
C ILE A 118 25.87 1.04 -6.45
N ASN A 119 25.98 0.39 -5.28
CA ASN A 119 27.28 -0.07 -4.78
C ASN A 119 27.91 -1.17 -5.64
N ALA A 120 27.09 -2.13 -6.13
CA ALA A 120 27.60 -3.29 -6.87
C ALA A 120 28.07 -2.92 -8.28
N PHE A 121 27.32 -2.04 -8.97
CA PHE A 121 27.55 -1.71 -10.38
C PHE A 121 28.19 -0.35 -10.61
N GLY A 122 28.33 0.45 -9.56
CA GLY A 122 28.91 1.81 -9.67
C GLY A 122 28.01 2.80 -10.38
N TRP A 123 26.68 2.61 -10.37
CA TRP A 123 25.74 3.53 -11.01
C TRP A 123 25.83 4.93 -10.42
N GLY A 124 25.89 5.92 -11.30
CA GLY A 124 25.90 7.34 -10.96
C GLY A 124 24.48 7.93 -10.88
N ARG A 125 24.42 9.22 -10.62
CA ARG A 125 23.14 9.96 -10.51
C ARG A 125 22.48 10.21 -11.86
N ASP A 126 23.25 10.09 -12.94
CA ASP A 126 22.80 10.31 -14.31
C ASP A 126 22.44 8.99 -15.03
N ASP A 127 22.67 7.84 -14.40
CA ASP A 127 22.29 6.53 -14.92
C ASP A 127 20.79 6.26 -14.64
N LEU A 128 19.94 7.14 -15.14
CA LEU A 128 18.52 7.25 -14.75
C LEU A 128 17.73 5.97 -15.00
N ASP A 129 17.95 5.29 -16.13
CA ASP A 129 17.24 4.06 -16.46
C ASP A 129 17.66 2.92 -15.54
N GLN A 130 18.95 2.80 -15.21
CA GLN A 130 19.46 1.83 -14.24
C GLN A 130 18.92 2.11 -12.83
N LEU A 131 18.82 3.38 -12.42
CA LEU A 131 18.22 3.76 -11.15
C LEU A 131 16.72 3.41 -11.12
N ALA A 132 15.99 3.59 -12.22
CA ALA A 132 14.60 3.21 -12.33
C ALA A 132 14.42 1.69 -12.28
N MET A 133 15.26 0.93 -12.99
CA MET A 133 15.25 -0.54 -12.97
C MET A 133 15.59 -1.10 -11.58
N GLY A 134 16.62 -0.56 -10.91
CA GLY A 134 16.97 -0.95 -9.54
C GLY A 134 15.86 -0.61 -8.52
N SER A 135 15.15 0.51 -8.74
CA SER A 135 13.96 0.87 -7.95
C SER A 135 12.81 -0.09 -8.19
N LEU A 136 12.58 -0.50 -9.44
CA LEU A 136 11.56 -1.52 -9.77
C LEU A 136 11.90 -2.87 -9.12
N ALA A 137 13.17 -3.29 -9.17
CA ALA A 137 13.59 -4.51 -8.48
C ALA A 137 13.29 -4.43 -6.98
N GLY A 138 13.58 -3.29 -6.33
CA GLY A 138 13.25 -3.05 -4.93
C GLY A 138 11.74 -3.09 -4.67
N HIS A 139 10.94 -2.48 -5.52
CA HIS A 139 9.48 -2.50 -5.42
C HIS A 139 8.88 -3.93 -5.55
N ILE A 140 9.46 -4.77 -6.41
CA ILE A 140 9.03 -6.16 -6.52
C ILE A 140 9.43 -6.98 -5.29
N LEU A 141 10.59 -6.69 -4.68
CA LEU A 141 11.10 -7.45 -3.53
C LEU A 141 10.46 -7.04 -2.20
N GLU A 142 10.01 -5.79 -2.05
CA GLU A 142 9.64 -5.20 -0.74
C GLU A 142 8.54 -5.96 0.00
N CYS A 143 7.53 -6.45 -0.71
CA CYS A 143 6.41 -7.17 -0.13
C CYS A 143 6.64 -8.70 -0.01
N GLY A 144 7.88 -9.14 -0.21
CA GLY A 144 8.28 -10.55 -0.05
C GLY A 144 7.40 -11.51 -0.86
N PRO A 145 6.69 -12.45 -0.21
CA PRO A 145 5.96 -13.52 -0.90
C PRO A 145 4.87 -13.06 -1.88
N GLN A 146 4.49 -11.79 -1.90
CA GLN A 146 3.51 -11.32 -2.89
C GLN A 146 4.02 -11.49 -4.34
N ALA A 147 5.31 -11.28 -4.58
CA ALA A 147 5.92 -11.51 -5.89
C ALA A 147 6.10 -13.00 -6.23
N THR A 148 5.90 -13.88 -5.26
CA THR A 148 6.01 -15.34 -5.42
C THR A 148 4.68 -16.07 -5.20
N GLY A 149 3.56 -15.40 -5.48
CA GLY A 149 2.22 -15.98 -5.48
C GLY A 149 1.38 -15.75 -4.22
N GLY A 150 1.88 -15.00 -3.25
CA GLY A 150 1.08 -14.52 -2.14
C GLY A 150 0.06 -13.47 -2.61
N ASN A 151 -1.19 -13.59 -2.22
CA ASN A 151 -2.29 -12.71 -2.63
C ASN A 151 -2.54 -12.66 -4.15
N PHE A 152 -2.11 -13.66 -4.90
CA PHE A 152 -2.28 -13.75 -6.34
C PHE A 152 -3.73 -14.01 -6.72
N THR A 153 -4.23 -13.41 -7.80
CA THR A 153 -5.60 -13.59 -8.29
C THR A 153 -5.90 -15.07 -8.56
N ASP A 154 -5.00 -15.77 -9.26
CA ASP A 154 -5.13 -17.20 -9.52
C ASP A 154 -4.46 -18.01 -8.38
N TRP A 155 -4.94 -17.78 -7.17
CA TRP A 155 -4.37 -18.29 -5.92
C TRP A 155 -4.23 -19.82 -5.86
N GLU A 156 -5.07 -20.57 -6.59
CA GLU A 156 -5.02 -22.03 -6.67
C GLU A 156 -3.73 -22.53 -7.32
N LEU A 157 -3.06 -21.71 -8.16
CA LEU A 157 -1.76 -22.03 -8.76
C LEU A 157 -0.60 -21.88 -7.78
N SER A 158 -0.80 -21.15 -6.68
CA SER A 158 0.23 -20.94 -5.66
C SER A 158 0.14 -22.01 -4.57
N ASN A 159 0.98 -23.01 -4.67
CA ASN A 159 0.96 -24.16 -3.78
C ASN A 159 1.88 -23.98 -2.57
N ASN A 160 1.65 -24.77 -1.50
CA ASN A 160 2.52 -24.90 -0.32
C ASN A 160 2.77 -23.53 0.34
N LEU A 161 1.69 -22.81 0.66
CA LEU A 161 1.73 -21.43 1.19
C LEU A 161 2.46 -21.35 2.55
N GLU A 162 2.44 -22.40 3.35
CA GLU A 162 3.15 -22.50 4.63
C GLU A 162 4.69 -22.53 4.47
N ASN A 163 5.18 -22.81 3.27
CA ASN A 163 6.61 -22.80 2.92
C ASN A 163 6.89 -21.93 1.69
N ILE A 164 6.11 -20.88 1.49
CA ILE A 164 6.25 -19.99 0.33
C ILE A 164 7.64 -19.34 0.33
N GLY A 165 8.32 -19.40 -0.83
CA GLY A 165 9.64 -18.79 -1.00
C GLY A 165 9.58 -17.27 -1.13
N TYR A 166 10.57 -16.57 -0.56
CA TYR A 166 10.73 -15.13 -0.79
C TYR A 166 11.34 -14.88 -2.18
N PRO A 167 11.03 -13.74 -2.82
CA PRO A 167 11.54 -13.43 -4.15
C PRO A 167 13.05 -13.18 -4.13
N ILE A 168 13.67 -13.58 -5.24
CA ILE A 168 15.08 -13.31 -5.54
C ILE A 168 15.11 -12.52 -6.85
N ALA A 169 15.85 -11.40 -6.89
CA ALA A 169 16.12 -10.67 -8.13
C ALA A 169 17.60 -10.78 -8.50
N ALA A 170 17.90 -11.44 -9.61
CA ALA A 170 19.23 -11.52 -10.19
C ALA A 170 19.43 -10.33 -11.14
N ILE A 171 20.03 -9.24 -10.63
CA ILE A 171 20.13 -7.95 -11.32
C ILE A 171 21.44 -7.88 -12.11
N LYS A 172 21.39 -7.34 -13.34
CA LYS A 172 22.52 -7.14 -14.25
C LYS A 172 23.02 -5.68 -14.24
N PRO A 173 24.23 -5.38 -14.72
CA PRO A 173 24.77 -4.01 -14.78
C PRO A 173 23.92 -3.02 -15.60
N ASP A 174 23.15 -3.49 -16.57
CA ASP A 174 22.22 -2.68 -17.37
C ASP A 174 20.88 -2.40 -16.66
N GLY A 175 20.71 -2.93 -15.44
CA GLY A 175 19.52 -2.79 -14.63
C GLY A 175 18.47 -3.88 -14.89
N SER A 176 18.51 -4.62 -15.99
CA SER A 176 17.60 -5.74 -16.22
C SER A 176 17.80 -6.83 -15.16
N PHE A 177 16.74 -7.55 -14.81
CA PHE A 177 16.84 -8.59 -13.80
C PHE A 177 15.91 -9.77 -14.06
N VAL A 178 16.22 -10.89 -13.41
CA VAL A 178 15.38 -12.09 -13.41
C VAL A 178 14.83 -12.30 -12.00
N CYS A 179 13.52 -12.37 -11.89
CA CYS A 179 12.83 -12.78 -10.68
C CYS A 179 12.76 -14.28 -10.57
N SER A 180 13.01 -14.81 -9.38
CA SER A 180 12.92 -16.22 -9.03
C SER A 180 12.58 -16.40 -7.54
N LYS A 181 12.59 -17.64 -7.06
CA LYS A 181 12.46 -17.99 -5.64
C LYS A 181 13.43 -19.12 -5.26
N PRO A 182 13.70 -19.35 -3.96
CA PRO A 182 14.55 -20.46 -3.54
C PRO A 182 13.99 -21.82 -4.01
N GLU A 183 14.89 -22.68 -4.44
CA GLU A 183 14.55 -24.04 -4.87
C GLU A 183 13.91 -24.85 -3.71
N GLY A 184 12.94 -25.71 -4.02
CA GLY A 184 12.23 -26.52 -3.03
C GLY A 184 11.23 -25.77 -2.15
N THR A 185 11.00 -24.47 -2.38
CA THR A 185 9.97 -23.69 -1.68
C THR A 185 8.64 -23.69 -2.43
N GLY A 186 7.55 -23.42 -1.69
CA GLY A 186 6.22 -23.18 -2.24
C GLY A 186 6.11 -21.84 -2.99
N GLY A 187 4.90 -21.54 -3.44
CA GLY A 187 4.60 -20.37 -4.23
C GLY A 187 4.87 -20.55 -5.72
N LEU A 188 4.66 -19.47 -6.48
CA LEU A 188 4.77 -19.41 -7.93
C LEU A 188 5.41 -18.10 -8.36
N VAL A 189 6.43 -18.14 -9.23
CA VAL A 189 6.93 -16.96 -9.95
C VAL A 189 6.51 -17.06 -11.41
N SER A 190 5.62 -16.18 -11.82
CA SER A 190 5.09 -16.10 -13.18
C SER A 190 4.98 -14.65 -13.63
N VAL A 191 4.72 -14.42 -14.90
CA VAL A 191 4.41 -13.07 -15.41
C VAL A 191 3.26 -12.45 -14.62
N GLY A 192 2.23 -13.23 -14.26
CA GLY A 192 1.08 -12.75 -13.50
C GLY A 192 1.45 -12.29 -12.09
N THR A 193 2.21 -13.08 -11.32
CA THR A 193 2.59 -12.73 -9.94
C THR A 193 3.49 -11.51 -9.88
N ILE A 194 4.41 -11.36 -10.84
CA ILE A 194 5.29 -10.19 -10.93
C ILE A 194 4.53 -8.96 -11.42
N ALA A 195 3.60 -9.11 -12.38
CA ALA A 195 2.77 -8.01 -12.85
C ALA A 195 1.86 -7.47 -11.73
N GLU A 196 1.22 -8.34 -10.94
CA GLU A 196 0.41 -7.93 -9.80
C GLU A 196 1.22 -7.18 -8.75
N GLN A 197 2.45 -7.65 -8.44
CA GLN A 197 3.31 -6.92 -7.51
C GLN A 197 3.78 -5.59 -8.10
N MET A 198 4.04 -5.52 -9.41
CA MET A 198 4.48 -4.29 -10.07
C MET A 198 3.41 -3.19 -10.01
N VAL A 199 2.13 -3.53 -10.20
CA VAL A 199 1.04 -2.55 -10.13
C VAL A 199 0.56 -2.28 -8.68
N TYR A 200 1.08 -3.01 -7.70
CA TYR A 200 0.69 -2.88 -6.31
C TYR A 200 1.21 -1.57 -5.71
N GLU A 201 0.32 -0.80 -5.09
CA GLU A 201 0.66 0.45 -4.38
C GLU A 201 1.40 1.50 -5.23
N ILE A 202 1.16 1.57 -6.53
CA ILE A 202 1.65 2.67 -7.36
C ILE A 202 0.52 3.65 -7.70
N GLY A 203 0.86 4.94 -7.82
CA GLY A 203 -0.06 5.96 -8.33
C GLY A 203 0.06 6.08 -9.85
N ASP A 204 0.66 7.17 -10.31
CA ASP A 204 1.00 7.38 -11.72
C ASP A 204 2.21 6.51 -12.11
N PRO A 205 2.02 5.47 -12.94
CA PRO A 205 3.12 4.57 -13.32
C PRO A 205 4.19 5.24 -14.18
N GLN A 206 3.89 6.37 -14.82
CA GLN A 206 4.85 7.16 -15.61
C GLN A 206 5.53 8.26 -14.79
N ALA A 207 5.13 8.43 -13.55
CA ALA A 207 5.72 9.38 -12.62
C ALA A 207 5.74 8.80 -11.20
N TYR A 208 6.34 7.64 -11.04
CA TYR A 208 6.59 7.06 -9.72
C TYR A 208 7.78 7.78 -9.08
N ILE A 209 7.45 8.75 -8.21
CA ILE A 209 8.40 9.74 -7.69
C ILE A 209 9.16 9.15 -6.51
N LEU A 210 10.47 8.99 -6.68
CA LEU A 210 11.41 8.57 -5.63
C LEU A 210 12.47 9.65 -5.42
N PRO A 211 13.17 9.69 -4.28
CA PRO A 211 14.19 10.73 -4.03
C PRO A 211 15.34 10.74 -5.03
N ASP A 212 15.68 9.59 -5.61
CA ASP A 212 16.86 9.44 -6.46
C ASP A 212 16.54 9.52 -7.95
N VAL A 213 15.30 9.23 -8.33
CA VAL A 213 14.84 9.16 -9.72
C VAL A 213 13.31 9.23 -9.77
N VAL A 214 12.74 9.77 -10.83
CA VAL A 214 11.31 9.60 -11.15
C VAL A 214 11.20 8.48 -12.17
N CYS A 215 10.51 7.40 -11.82
CA CYS A 215 10.45 6.20 -12.66
C CYS A 215 9.21 6.21 -13.57
N ASP A 216 9.39 5.73 -14.79
CA ASP A 216 8.33 5.31 -15.70
C ASP A 216 8.34 3.78 -15.83
N PHE A 217 7.29 3.13 -15.34
CA PHE A 217 7.08 1.67 -15.42
C PHE A 217 6.11 1.27 -16.52
N SER A 218 5.56 2.22 -17.28
CA SER A 218 4.50 1.95 -18.26
C SER A 218 4.94 1.06 -19.43
N LYS A 219 6.23 1.04 -19.74
CA LYS A 219 6.85 0.27 -20.83
C LYS A 219 7.56 -0.99 -20.34
N VAL A 220 7.49 -1.32 -19.07
CA VAL A 220 8.11 -2.53 -18.52
C VAL A 220 7.53 -3.76 -19.18
N THR A 221 8.40 -4.67 -19.59
CA THR A 221 8.04 -5.98 -20.15
C THR A 221 8.44 -7.09 -19.20
N LEU A 222 7.58 -8.10 -19.11
CA LEU A 222 7.76 -9.29 -18.30
C LEU A 222 7.77 -10.50 -19.25
N THR A 223 8.82 -11.31 -19.17
CA THR A 223 8.95 -12.49 -20.04
C THR A 223 9.31 -13.71 -19.20
N GLU A 224 8.50 -14.75 -19.29
CA GLU A 224 8.82 -16.04 -18.70
C GLU A 224 9.94 -16.71 -19.51
N ILE A 225 11.06 -16.98 -18.84
CA ILE A 225 12.27 -17.56 -19.47
C ILE A 225 12.57 -18.98 -18.97
N GLY A 226 11.75 -19.50 -18.09
CA GLY A 226 11.82 -20.82 -17.50
C GLY A 226 10.88 -20.96 -16.33
N GLU A 227 10.76 -22.16 -15.78
CA GLU A 227 9.93 -22.42 -14.61
C GLU A 227 10.35 -21.56 -13.42
N ASN A 228 9.44 -20.76 -12.86
CA ASN A 228 9.70 -19.79 -11.80
C ASN A 228 10.82 -18.78 -12.12
N LEU A 229 11.00 -18.42 -13.39
CA LEU A 229 11.98 -17.45 -13.87
C LEU A 229 11.31 -16.42 -14.78
N VAL A 230 11.21 -15.17 -14.32
CA VAL A 230 10.63 -14.06 -15.08
C VAL A 230 11.66 -12.96 -15.28
N GLU A 231 12.00 -12.65 -16.53
CA GLU A 231 12.86 -11.53 -16.91
C GLU A 231 12.05 -10.23 -16.92
N VAL A 232 12.62 -9.16 -16.31
CA VAL A 232 12.01 -7.83 -16.17
C VAL A 232 12.92 -6.80 -16.83
N LYS A 233 12.37 -5.98 -17.74
CA LYS A 233 13.08 -4.95 -18.51
C LYS A 233 12.19 -3.73 -18.80
N GLY A 234 12.80 -2.58 -19.11
CA GLY A 234 12.13 -1.47 -19.78
C GLY A 234 11.58 -0.37 -18.88
N ALA A 235 11.90 -0.36 -17.57
CA ALA A 235 11.70 0.85 -16.79
C ALA A 235 12.68 1.93 -17.23
N THR A 236 12.22 3.18 -17.31
CA THR A 236 13.04 4.34 -17.65
C THR A 236 12.97 5.40 -16.56
N GLY A 237 13.99 6.24 -16.46
CA GLY A 237 14.14 7.24 -15.42
C GLY A 237 14.12 8.67 -15.93
N LEU A 238 13.51 9.56 -15.17
CA LEU A 238 13.64 11.00 -15.28
C LEU A 238 14.47 11.53 -14.11
N ALA A 239 14.95 12.75 -14.22
CA ALA A 239 15.73 13.40 -13.18
C ALA A 239 15.04 13.33 -11.80
N ALA A 240 15.85 13.21 -10.76
CA ALA A 240 15.37 13.21 -9.39
C ALA A 240 14.53 14.48 -9.08
N PRO A 241 13.51 14.40 -8.22
CA PRO A 241 12.73 15.57 -7.80
C PRO A 241 13.59 16.52 -6.97
N ASP A 242 13.15 17.78 -6.84
CA ASP A 242 13.79 18.83 -6.04
C ASP A 242 13.47 18.78 -4.55
N SER A 243 12.64 17.85 -4.14
CA SER A 243 12.13 17.76 -2.77
C SER A 243 12.03 16.32 -2.27
N TYR A 244 12.04 16.16 -0.95
CA TYR A 244 11.69 14.93 -0.24
C TYR A 244 10.21 14.96 0.14
N LYS A 245 9.54 13.83 0.06
CA LYS A 245 8.31 13.62 0.82
C LYS A 245 8.67 13.48 2.29
N VAL A 246 8.02 14.28 3.13
CA VAL A 246 8.08 14.17 4.59
C VAL A 246 6.70 13.77 5.09
N CYS A 247 6.64 12.84 6.02
CA CYS A 247 5.41 12.39 6.65
C CYS A 247 5.47 12.63 8.15
N SER A 248 4.50 13.37 8.66
CA SER A 248 4.25 13.55 10.09
C SER A 248 3.07 12.69 10.52
N THR A 249 3.16 12.08 11.71
CA THR A 249 2.02 11.41 12.35
C THR A 249 1.50 12.25 13.50
N TYR A 250 0.18 12.34 13.63
CA TYR A 250 -0.48 13.05 14.72
C TYR A 250 -1.77 12.35 15.14
N ALA A 251 -2.22 12.61 16.38
CA ALA A 251 -3.45 12.04 16.91
C ALA A 251 -4.40 13.16 17.34
N ASP A 252 -5.64 13.13 16.82
CA ASP A 252 -6.64 14.18 17.08
C ASP A 252 -7.96 13.66 17.66
N GLN A 253 -8.20 12.37 17.54
CA GLN A 253 -9.44 11.71 17.95
C GLN A 253 -9.18 10.31 18.50
N PHE A 254 -10.25 9.65 18.91
CA PHE A 254 -10.27 8.25 19.30
C PHE A 254 -11.21 7.45 18.39
N ARG A 255 -10.92 6.16 18.23
CA ARG A 255 -11.77 5.21 17.55
C ARG A 255 -12.00 3.97 18.40
N GLY A 256 -13.10 3.29 18.14
CA GLY A 256 -13.37 2.00 18.74
C GLY A 256 -14.64 1.39 18.17
N GLY A 257 -14.79 0.11 18.38
CA GLY A 257 -15.91 -0.65 17.86
C GLY A 257 -15.86 -2.10 18.34
N THR A 258 -16.79 -2.91 17.87
CA THR A 258 -16.83 -4.33 18.17
C THR A 258 -17.47 -5.10 17.02
N THR A 259 -17.30 -6.41 17.04
CA THR A 259 -17.97 -7.33 16.11
C THR A 259 -18.98 -8.19 16.87
N MET A 260 -20.12 -8.47 16.24
CA MET A 260 -21.20 -9.31 16.76
C MET A 260 -21.71 -10.20 15.63
N SER A 261 -21.96 -11.47 15.89
CA SER A 261 -22.47 -12.42 14.89
C SER A 261 -23.98 -12.58 15.00
N PHE A 262 -24.63 -12.73 13.85
CA PHE A 262 -26.07 -12.97 13.77
C PHE A 262 -26.36 -14.23 12.98
N TYR A 263 -27.32 -15.03 13.46
CA TYR A 263 -27.72 -16.29 12.88
C TYR A 263 -29.20 -16.33 12.58
N GLY A 264 -29.55 -17.20 11.65
CA GLY A 264 -30.93 -17.51 11.27
C GLY A 264 -31.51 -16.56 10.23
N PHE A 265 -32.79 -16.71 9.96
CA PHE A 265 -33.48 -15.91 8.93
C PHE A 265 -33.33 -14.41 9.18
N ASP A 266 -33.15 -13.63 8.10
CA ASP A 266 -33.05 -12.18 8.11
C ASP A 266 -31.88 -11.65 9.00
N ALA A 267 -30.75 -12.37 9.07
CA ALA A 267 -29.63 -11.99 9.90
C ALA A 267 -29.15 -10.55 9.61
N ASP A 268 -29.15 -10.14 8.34
CA ASP A 268 -28.79 -8.78 7.91
C ASP A 268 -29.76 -7.72 8.41
N LYS A 269 -31.09 -7.99 8.38
CA LYS A 269 -32.09 -7.06 8.90
C LYS A 269 -32.04 -6.95 10.42
N LYS A 270 -31.77 -8.07 11.11
CA LYS A 270 -31.58 -8.11 12.58
C LYS A 270 -30.38 -7.28 12.99
N ALA A 271 -29.26 -7.45 12.30
CA ALA A 271 -28.03 -6.71 12.54
C ALA A 271 -28.24 -5.19 12.32
N LYS A 272 -28.84 -4.79 11.21
CA LYS A 272 -29.19 -3.39 10.93
C LYS A 272 -30.09 -2.79 12.01
N LYS A 273 -31.10 -3.56 12.46
CA LYS A 273 -32.01 -3.12 13.53
C LYS A 273 -31.29 -2.90 14.85
N LEU A 274 -30.39 -3.80 15.24
CA LEU A 274 -29.59 -3.63 16.46
C LEU A 274 -28.63 -2.45 16.34
N ALA A 275 -27.93 -2.29 15.21
CA ALA A 275 -27.02 -1.17 14.99
C ALA A 275 -27.74 0.18 15.13
N ALA A 276 -28.93 0.32 14.55
CA ALA A 276 -29.75 1.53 14.70
C ALA A 276 -30.15 1.79 16.16
N ALA A 277 -30.52 0.75 16.91
CA ALA A 277 -30.83 0.85 18.33
C ALA A 277 -29.62 1.27 19.16
N ILE A 278 -28.43 0.70 18.90
CA ILE A 278 -27.18 1.06 19.57
C ILE A 278 -26.85 2.54 19.34
N PHE A 279 -26.90 3.02 18.09
CA PHE A 279 -26.64 4.44 17.80
C PHE A 279 -27.67 5.36 18.44
N THR A 280 -28.93 5.00 18.44
CA THR A 280 -29.99 5.79 19.10
C THR A 280 -29.74 5.90 20.60
N ALA A 281 -29.46 4.77 21.26
CA ALA A 281 -29.19 4.74 22.70
C ALA A 281 -27.90 5.48 23.06
N SER A 282 -26.81 5.22 22.34
CA SER A 282 -25.51 5.85 22.62
C SER A 282 -25.53 7.36 22.38
N ARG A 283 -26.17 7.86 21.30
CA ARG A 283 -26.34 9.30 21.06
C ARG A 283 -27.19 9.98 22.15
N ARG A 284 -28.24 9.32 22.63
CA ARG A 284 -29.01 9.79 23.77
C ARG A 284 -28.13 9.92 25.00
N THR A 285 -27.31 8.93 25.29
CA THR A 285 -26.39 8.92 26.45
C THR A 285 -25.32 10.01 26.30
N LEU A 286 -24.72 10.18 25.10
CA LEU A 286 -23.78 11.28 24.81
C LEU A 286 -24.40 12.65 25.16
N LYS A 287 -25.62 12.89 24.67
CA LYS A 287 -26.34 14.15 24.97
C LYS A 287 -26.59 14.34 26.46
N MET A 288 -26.95 13.27 27.17
CA MET A 288 -27.21 13.35 28.63
C MET A 288 -25.96 13.70 29.44
N VAL A 289 -24.78 13.27 29.00
CA VAL A 289 -23.51 13.55 29.70
C VAL A 289 -22.77 14.78 29.14
N GLY A 290 -23.36 15.49 28.16
CA GLY A 290 -22.80 16.73 27.60
C GLY A 290 -21.64 16.50 26.62
N LEU A 291 -21.51 15.31 26.03
CA LEU A 291 -20.52 15.04 25.00
C LEU A 291 -21.10 15.30 23.58
N PRO A 292 -20.25 15.69 22.61
CA PRO A 292 -20.67 15.85 21.21
C PRO A 292 -21.08 14.52 20.59
N ASP A 293 -21.69 14.54 19.39
CA ASP A 293 -21.99 13.32 18.62
C ASP A 293 -20.69 12.72 18.03
N TYR A 294 -20.79 11.49 17.57
CA TYR A 294 -19.73 10.80 16.82
C TYR A 294 -19.34 11.60 15.58
N THR A 295 -18.05 11.72 15.32
CA THR A 295 -17.54 12.38 14.11
C THR A 295 -17.62 11.49 12.89
N GLU A 296 -17.61 10.17 13.10
CA GLU A 296 -17.79 9.17 12.05
C GLU A 296 -18.41 7.90 12.64
N THR A 297 -19.28 7.25 11.87
CA THR A 297 -19.90 5.97 12.24
C THR A 297 -19.79 4.99 11.09
N SER A 298 -19.57 3.71 11.39
CA SER A 298 -19.50 2.64 10.39
C SER A 298 -20.25 1.40 10.88
N VAL A 299 -21.02 0.80 9.97
CA VAL A 299 -21.64 -0.52 10.15
C VAL A 299 -21.37 -1.34 8.91
N GLU A 300 -20.69 -2.47 9.08
CA GLU A 300 -20.35 -3.39 8.00
C GLU A 300 -20.89 -4.77 8.33
N LEU A 301 -21.58 -5.37 7.38
CA LEU A 301 -22.20 -6.70 7.49
C LEU A 301 -21.38 -7.70 6.69
N ILE A 302 -20.38 -8.27 7.34
CA ILE A 302 -19.43 -9.21 6.72
C ILE A 302 -20.15 -10.57 6.57
N GLY A 303 -20.22 -11.06 5.34
CA GLY A 303 -21.02 -12.22 4.94
C GLY A 303 -22.36 -11.84 4.29
N ALA A 304 -22.77 -10.57 4.37
CA ALA A 304 -23.90 -10.02 3.62
C ALA A 304 -23.45 -8.98 2.57
N GLU A 305 -22.23 -9.08 2.10
CA GLU A 305 -21.63 -8.31 1.00
C GLU A 305 -21.73 -6.79 1.14
N SER A 306 -21.62 -6.25 2.36
CA SER A 306 -21.64 -4.79 2.57
C SER A 306 -20.51 -4.05 1.85
N GLN A 307 -19.42 -4.77 1.50
CA GLN A 307 -18.28 -4.22 0.73
C GLN A 307 -18.59 -4.07 -0.76
N TYR A 308 -19.62 -4.74 -1.28
CA TYR A 308 -20.02 -4.67 -2.69
C TYR A 308 -21.02 -3.54 -2.98
N GLY A 309 -21.58 -2.89 -1.94
CA GLY A 309 -22.52 -1.78 -2.10
C GLY A 309 -23.74 -2.16 -2.95
N VAL A 310 -23.96 -1.43 -4.02
CA VAL A 310 -25.08 -1.70 -4.97
C VAL A 310 -24.88 -2.97 -5.81
N ASN A 311 -23.67 -3.50 -5.85
CA ASN A 311 -23.35 -4.75 -6.59
C ASN A 311 -23.49 -6.00 -5.72
N ALA A 312 -23.95 -5.88 -4.45
CA ALA A 312 -24.17 -7.02 -3.57
C ALA A 312 -25.20 -7.98 -4.18
N ALA A 313 -24.84 -9.27 -4.26
CA ALA A 313 -25.67 -10.33 -4.82
C ALA A 313 -26.35 -11.18 -3.75
N VAL A 314 -25.84 -11.17 -2.50
CA VAL A 314 -26.37 -11.96 -1.40
C VAL A 314 -27.68 -11.38 -0.89
N ALA A 315 -28.77 -12.14 -1.02
CA ALA A 315 -30.06 -11.86 -0.39
C ALA A 315 -30.35 -12.86 0.74
N ASN A 316 -31.10 -12.42 1.78
CA ASN A 316 -31.56 -13.28 2.88
C ASN A 316 -30.41 -14.04 3.59
N CYS A 317 -29.36 -13.35 3.94
CA CYS A 317 -28.21 -13.90 4.65
C CYS A 317 -28.67 -14.55 5.98
N ARG A 318 -28.17 -15.77 6.26
CA ARG A 318 -28.51 -16.53 7.48
C ARG A 318 -27.38 -16.56 8.50
N GLU A 319 -26.21 -16.07 8.15
CA GLU A 319 -25.04 -15.99 9.02
C GLU A 319 -24.17 -14.83 8.58
N LEU A 320 -23.88 -13.92 9.50
CA LEU A 320 -22.98 -12.79 9.23
C LEU A 320 -22.30 -12.31 10.50
N SER A 321 -21.23 -11.54 10.32
CA SER A 321 -20.58 -10.76 11.37
C SER A 321 -20.84 -9.27 11.14
N MET A 322 -21.53 -8.61 12.07
CA MET A 322 -21.72 -7.17 12.06
C MET A 322 -20.54 -6.51 12.78
N LYS A 323 -19.80 -5.68 12.09
CA LYS A 323 -18.83 -4.75 12.68
C LYS A 323 -19.49 -3.39 12.85
N ILE A 324 -19.47 -2.86 14.07
CA ILE A 324 -19.93 -1.50 14.41
C ILE A 324 -18.75 -0.73 14.98
N ALA A 325 -18.47 0.47 14.44
CA ALA A 325 -17.33 1.29 14.85
C ALA A 325 -17.67 2.78 14.74
N VAL A 326 -16.98 3.59 15.57
CA VAL A 326 -17.14 5.05 15.58
C VAL A 326 -15.80 5.75 15.79
N LYS A 327 -15.75 7.05 15.41
CA LYS A 327 -14.75 8.03 15.86
C LYS A 327 -15.40 9.05 16.77
N HIS A 328 -14.63 9.53 17.76
CA HIS A 328 -15.09 10.55 18.70
C HIS A 328 -13.90 11.36 19.23
N SER A 329 -14.10 12.63 19.55
CA SER A 329 -13.05 13.51 20.08
C SER A 329 -12.60 13.13 21.49
N ASP A 330 -13.46 12.47 22.26
CA ASP A 330 -13.21 12.01 23.64
C ASP A 330 -13.31 10.49 23.73
N PRO A 331 -12.34 9.77 24.38
CA PRO A 331 -12.41 8.32 24.54
C PRO A 331 -13.66 7.85 25.34
N ALA A 332 -14.23 8.70 26.18
CA ALA A 332 -15.48 8.39 26.90
C ALA A 332 -16.65 8.16 25.93
N GLY A 333 -16.71 8.89 24.80
CA GLY A 333 -17.73 8.67 23.76
C GLY A 333 -17.64 7.28 23.15
N ILE A 334 -16.43 6.77 22.91
CA ILE A 334 -16.23 5.38 22.47
C ILE A 334 -16.71 4.40 23.56
N GLY A 335 -16.38 4.68 24.83
CA GLY A 335 -16.81 3.86 25.97
C GLY A 335 -18.34 3.75 26.08
N ILE A 336 -19.06 4.82 25.75
CA ILE A 336 -20.54 4.84 25.72
C ILE A 336 -21.06 3.89 24.65
N LEU A 337 -20.54 3.95 23.39
CA LEU A 337 -20.93 2.99 22.35
C LEU A 337 -20.74 1.55 22.81
N LEU A 338 -19.55 1.23 23.33
CA LEU A 338 -19.20 -0.12 23.76
C LEU A 338 -20.09 -0.64 24.90
N LYS A 339 -20.53 0.24 25.80
CA LYS A 339 -21.51 -0.11 26.84
C LYS A 339 -22.89 -0.42 26.26
N GLU A 340 -23.35 0.39 25.30
CA GLU A 340 -24.65 0.17 24.66
C GLU A 340 -24.65 -1.11 23.81
N CYS A 341 -23.53 -1.44 23.14
CA CYS A 341 -23.38 -2.72 22.44
C CYS A 341 -23.61 -3.93 23.36
N VAL A 342 -23.12 -3.88 24.60
CA VAL A 342 -23.33 -4.94 25.59
C VAL A 342 -24.71 -4.83 26.23
N GLY A 343 -25.15 -3.62 26.59
CA GLY A 343 -26.42 -3.38 27.28
C GLY A 343 -27.64 -3.80 26.48
N LEU A 344 -27.61 -3.59 25.16
CA LEU A 344 -28.67 -4.00 24.24
C LEU A 344 -28.58 -5.46 23.79
N GLY A 345 -27.60 -6.23 24.24
CA GLY A 345 -27.44 -7.64 23.89
C GLY A 345 -28.62 -8.52 24.27
N LEU A 346 -29.38 -8.14 25.32
CA LEU A 346 -30.62 -8.87 25.72
C LEU A 346 -31.89 -8.25 25.11
N ALA A 347 -31.81 -7.10 24.48
CA ALA A 347 -32.92 -6.41 23.79
C ALA A 347 -32.85 -6.57 22.26
N THR A 348 -31.97 -7.42 21.77
CA THR A 348 -31.75 -7.67 20.33
C THR A 348 -32.75 -8.69 19.77
N PRO A 349 -32.98 -8.68 18.44
CA PRO A 349 -33.63 -9.82 17.77
C PRO A 349 -32.89 -11.14 18.03
N PRO A 350 -33.54 -12.30 17.98
CA PRO A 350 -32.91 -13.58 18.27
C PRO A 350 -31.82 -13.92 17.28
N GLY A 351 -30.75 -14.60 17.75
CA GLY A 351 -29.65 -15.07 16.91
C GLY A 351 -28.35 -14.29 17.11
N LEU A 352 -28.28 -13.33 18.04
CA LEU A 352 -27.03 -12.67 18.42
C LEU A 352 -26.10 -13.66 19.13
N SER A 353 -24.83 -13.64 18.74
CA SER A 353 -23.71 -14.32 19.39
C SER A 353 -22.43 -13.51 19.24
N GLY A 354 -21.36 -13.93 19.90
CA GLY A 354 -20.05 -13.30 19.79
C GLY A 354 -18.98 -14.12 20.48
N PHE A 355 -17.74 -13.88 20.08
CA PHE A 355 -16.59 -14.48 20.73
C PHE A 355 -16.33 -13.76 22.07
N ALA A 356 -16.23 -14.53 23.16
CA ALA A 356 -15.91 -14.00 24.48
C ALA A 356 -14.42 -13.66 24.57
N GLY A 357 -14.07 -12.42 24.31
CA GLY A 357 -12.71 -11.89 24.41
C GLY A 357 -12.62 -10.74 25.40
N ALA A 358 -11.44 -10.09 25.45
CA ALA A 358 -11.28 -8.86 26.21
C ALA A 358 -12.21 -7.74 25.70
N ARG A 359 -12.73 -6.92 26.60
CA ARG A 359 -13.55 -5.76 26.20
C ARG A 359 -12.73 -4.83 25.30
N PRO A 360 -13.26 -4.44 24.12
CA PRO A 360 -12.61 -3.44 23.29
C PRO A 360 -12.37 -2.15 24.07
N LYS A 361 -11.28 -1.46 23.74
CA LYS A 361 -10.91 -0.18 24.35
C LYS A 361 -10.81 0.90 23.29
N PRO A 362 -11.03 2.18 23.64
CA PRO A 362 -10.70 3.29 22.76
C PRO A 362 -9.22 3.26 22.38
N SER A 363 -8.93 3.55 21.11
CA SER A 363 -7.57 3.73 20.61
C SER A 363 -7.45 5.10 19.90
N PRO A 364 -6.28 5.76 19.94
CA PRO A 364 -6.07 6.99 19.18
C PRO A 364 -6.28 6.77 17.67
N VAL A 365 -6.84 7.75 16.99
CA VAL A 365 -6.83 7.85 15.53
C VAL A 365 -5.53 8.52 15.14
N VAL A 366 -4.63 7.77 14.52
CA VAL A 366 -3.37 8.30 14.01
C VAL A 366 -3.58 8.73 12.56
N ARG A 367 -3.30 10.00 12.26
CA ARG A 367 -3.39 10.58 10.92
C ARG A 367 -2.01 10.89 10.37
N LEU A 368 -1.93 10.95 9.06
CA LEU A 368 -0.75 11.36 8.32
C LEU A 368 -0.93 12.80 7.85
N PHE A 369 0.14 13.58 7.95
CA PHE A 369 0.29 14.88 7.31
C PHE A 369 1.55 14.81 6.47
N SER A 370 1.40 14.86 5.15
CA SER A 370 2.52 14.74 4.21
C SER A 370 2.80 16.08 3.55
N PHE A 371 4.07 16.44 3.41
CA PHE A 371 4.49 17.67 2.73
C PHE A 371 5.79 17.47 1.97
N ALA A 372 6.07 18.37 1.03
CA ALA A 372 7.31 18.39 0.27
C ALA A 372 8.34 19.29 0.98
N LEU A 373 9.51 18.75 1.27
CA LEU A 373 10.65 19.47 1.85
C LEU A 373 11.73 19.66 0.78
N PRO A 374 12.17 20.88 0.48
CA PRO A 374 13.23 21.10 -0.50
C PRO A 374 14.50 20.32 -0.16
N LYS A 375 15.15 19.73 -1.17
CA LYS A 375 16.45 19.09 -1.02
C LYS A 375 17.52 20.11 -0.60
N GLY A 376 18.53 19.63 0.14
CA GLY A 376 19.49 20.49 0.81
C GLY A 376 19.07 20.90 2.22
N SER A 377 17.83 20.63 2.63
CA SER A 377 17.32 20.94 3.99
C SER A 377 17.68 19.87 5.02
N LEU A 378 18.12 18.69 4.60
CA LEU A 378 18.45 17.56 5.48
C LEU A 378 19.96 17.40 5.65
N LYS A 379 20.36 17.05 6.87
CA LYS A 379 21.72 16.57 7.14
C LYS A 379 21.72 15.04 7.18
N ILE A 380 22.02 14.43 6.04
CA ILE A 380 22.08 12.97 5.92
C ILE A 380 23.49 12.50 6.28
N GLN A 381 23.60 11.52 7.18
CA GLN A 381 24.85 10.99 7.67
C GLN A 381 24.84 9.47 7.75
N ILE A 382 26.00 8.86 7.61
CA ILE A 382 26.24 7.46 7.94
C ILE A 382 27.04 7.43 9.24
N GLU A 383 26.54 6.74 10.24
CA GLU A 383 27.30 6.39 11.44
C GLU A 383 27.86 4.97 11.27
N MET A 384 29.14 4.80 11.48
CA MET A 384 29.81 3.50 11.51
C MET A 384 30.94 3.54 12.53
N ASP A 385 30.88 2.64 13.52
CA ASP A 385 31.86 2.51 14.61
C ASP A 385 32.15 3.87 15.33
N GLY A 386 31.11 4.67 15.57
CA GLY A 386 31.21 5.98 16.21
C GLY A 386 31.71 7.11 15.31
N THR A 387 32.02 6.84 14.05
CA THR A 387 32.40 7.85 13.05
C THR A 387 31.19 8.25 12.23
N TYR A 388 30.98 9.58 12.06
CA TYR A 388 29.90 10.14 11.26
C TYR A 388 30.45 10.64 9.91
N ILE A 389 29.86 10.19 8.82
CA ILE A 389 30.24 10.52 7.44
C ILE A 389 29.09 11.25 6.78
N ASP A 390 29.29 12.50 6.36
CA ASP A 390 28.26 13.27 5.66
C ASP A 390 27.99 12.68 4.27
N CYS A 391 26.71 12.60 3.93
CA CYS A 391 26.24 12.21 2.61
C CYS A 391 25.69 13.43 1.88
N PRO A 392 26.33 13.86 0.78
CA PRO A 392 25.82 14.95 -0.05
C PRO A 392 24.42 14.60 -0.58
N ASP A 393 23.52 15.58 -0.51
CA ASP A 393 22.18 15.43 -1.05
C ASP A 393 22.19 15.29 -2.57
N THR A 394 21.19 14.60 -3.12
CA THR A 394 20.95 14.56 -4.56
C THR A 394 20.10 15.77 -4.92
N LEU A 395 20.72 16.78 -5.50
CA LEU A 395 19.95 17.89 -6.08
C LEU A 395 19.10 17.36 -7.24
N GLY A 396 17.91 17.89 -7.39
CA GLY A 396 16.97 17.49 -8.41
C GLY A 396 16.30 18.69 -9.07
N ALA A 397 15.29 18.41 -9.87
CA ALA A 397 14.48 19.42 -10.55
C ALA A 397 12.99 19.20 -10.28
N ALA A 398 12.21 20.29 -10.31
CA ALA A 398 10.76 20.19 -10.23
C ALA A 398 10.21 19.33 -11.37
N LEU A 399 9.45 18.30 -11.03
CA LEU A 399 8.82 17.43 -12.02
C LEU A 399 7.72 18.20 -12.77
N LYS A 400 7.87 18.30 -14.08
CA LYS A 400 6.88 18.90 -14.99
C LYS A 400 5.97 17.80 -15.53
N ARG A 401 4.88 17.50 -14.80
CA ARG A 401 3.93 16.42 -15.16
C ARG A 401 3.28 16.63 -16.54
N GLU A 402 3.12 17.88 -16.97
CA GLU A 402 2.60 18.27 -18.27
C GLU A 402 3.49 17.87 -19.46
N LEU A 403 4.76 17.57 -19.20
CA LEU A 403 5.71 17.09 -20.22
C LEU A 403 5.78 15.56 -20.31
N ILE A 404 5.07 14.83 -19.46
CA ILE A 404 5.03 13.36 -19.51
C ILE A 404 4.16 12.94 -20.70
N GLU A 405 4.78 12.27 -21.65
CA GLU A 405 4.07 11.71 -22.80
C GLU A 405 3.23 10.51 -22.38
N ARG A 406 1.90 10.63 -22.53
CA ARG A 406 0.96 9.57 -22.14
C ARG A 406 0.72 8.58 -23.26
N PRO A 407 0.56 7.27 -22.96
CA PRO A 407 0.15 6.29 -23.95
C PRO A 407 -1.18 6.69 -24.61
N GLN A 408 -1.32 6.37 -25.89
CA GLN A 408 -2.56 6.62 -26.62
C GLN A 408 -3.72 5.82 -26.03
N ALA A 409 -4.87 6.47 -25.85
CA ALA A 409 -6.10 5.82 -25.40
C ALA A 409 -6.51 4.69 -26.36
N LEU A 410 -6.99 3.59 -25.79
CA LEU A 410 -7.45 2.45 -26.55
C LEU A 410 -8.94 2.58 -26.86
N SER A 411 -9.34 2.04 -28.02
CA SER A 411 -10.74 1.91 -28.41
C SER A 411 -11.09 0.43 -28.55
N ALA A 412 -12.22 0.02 -27.96
CA ALA A 412 -12.72 -1.32 -28.18
C ALA A 412 -13.11 -1.52 -29.65
N PRO A 413 -12.90 -2.70 -30.21
CA PRO A 413 -13.45 -3.04 -31.52
C PRO A 413 -14.98 -2.90 -31.53
N LEU A 414 -15.51 -2.34 -32.62
CA LEU A 414 -16.96 -2.27 -32.82
C LEU A 414 -17.48 -3.65 -33.22
N ASP A 415 -18.30 -4.25 -32.37
CA ASP A 415 -18.99 -5.51 -32.64
C ASP A 415 -20.49 -5.32 -32.35
N SER A 416 -21.34 -5.84 -33.22
CA SER A 416 -22.80 -5.77 -33.06
C SER A 416 -23.32 -6.79 -32.05
N ASN A 417 -22.53 -7.84 -31.75
CA ASN A 417 -22.92 -8.97 -30.88
C ASN A 417 -22.01 -9.06 -29.65
N MET A 418 -22.11 -8.08 -28.75
CA MET A 418 -21.34 -8.09 -27.51
C MET A 418 -21.98 -9.02 -26.48
N VAL A 419 -21.14 -9.81 -25.82
CA VAL A 419 -21.50 -10.72 -24.72
C VAL A 419 -20.82 -10.27 -23.45
N HIS A 420 -21.53 -10.27 -22.34
CA HIS A 420 -20.99 -9.87 -21.04
C HIS A 420 -20.31 -11.04 -20.34
N VAL A 421 -19.08 -10.85 -19.92
CA VAL A 421 -18.31 -11.82 -19.11
C VAL A 421 -17.75 -11.13 -17.87
N PRO A 422 -17.58 -11.82 -16.74
CA PRO A 422 -16.95 -11.23 -15.56
C PRO A 422 -15.45 -10.96 -15.82
N LEU A 423 -14.97 -9.83 -15.32
CA LEU A 423 -13.59 -9.36 -15.54
C LEU A 423 -12.54 -10.39 -15.13
N ILE A 424 -12.79 -11.19 -14.08
CA ILE A 424 -11.85 -12.23 -13.63
C ILE A 424 -11.45 -13.22 -14.72
N LYS A 425 -12.30 -13.43 -15.72
CA LYS A 425 -11.97 -14.27 -16.88
C LYS A 425 -11.03 -13.59 -17.87
N LEU A 426 -10.98 -12.26 -17.84
CA LEU A 426 -10.21 -11.44 -18.78
C LEU A 426 -8.95 -10.87 -18.19
N ALA A 427 -8.87 -10.75 -16.84
CA ALA A 427 -7.79 -10.04 -16.17
C ALA A 427 -7.43 -10.63 -14.81
N LEU A 428 -6.22 -10.28 -14.38
CA LEU A 428 -5.75 -10.33 -13.01
C LEU A 428 -5.94 -8.95 -12.37
N ALA A 429 -6.01 -8.87 -11.04
CA ALA A 429 -6.15 -7.59 -10.36
C ALA A 429 -5.42 -7.54 -9.02
N ARG A 430 -4.80 -6.40 -8.74
CA ARG A 430 -4.15 -6.11 -7.47
C ARG A 430 -4.49 -4.72 -6.99
N SER A 431 -4.70 -4.57 -5.68
CA SER A 431 -5.00 -3.26 -5.07
C SER A 431 -4.25 -3.05 -3.77
N GLY A 432 -4.05 -1.78 -3.43
CA GLY A 432 -3.40 -1.35 -2.20
C GLY A 432 -3.66 0.13 -1.90
N ASP A 433 -3.04 0.63 -0.82
CA ASP A 433 -3.24 1.99 -0.36
C ASP A 433 -2.06 2.93 -0.66
N LYS A 434 -2.39 4.21 -0.80
CA LYS A 434 -1.46 5.34 -0.75
C LYS A 434 -2.10 6.46 0.09
N GLY A 435 -1.97 6.36 1.41
CA GLY A 435 -2.66 7.26 2.34
C GLY A 435 -4.18 7.05 2.33
N ASN A 436 -4.97 8.07 1.95
CA ASN A 436 -6.43 7.95 1.79
C ASN A 436 -6.87 7.58 0.36
N LYS A 437 -5.93 7.19 -0.50
CA LYS A 437 -6.18 6.76 -1.88
C LYS A 437 -5.97 5.26 -1.99
N ALA A 438 -6.74 4.61 -2.84
CA ALA A 438 -6.47 3.23 -3.25
C ALA A 438 -5.97 3.20 -4.70
N ASN A 439 -4.99 2.35 -4.98
CA ASN A 439 -4.73 1.95 -6.36
C ASN A 439 -5.38 0.60 -6.65
N VAL A 440 -5.83 0.43 -7.90
CA VAL A 440 -6.33 -0.85 -8.43
C VAL A 440 -5.70 -1.08 -9.79
N GLY A 441 -4.75 -2.00 -9.85
CA GLY A 441 -4.14 -2.46 -11.11
C GLY A 441 -4.96 -3.61 -11.69
N ILE A 442 -5.23 -3.53 -12.99
CA ILE A 442 -5.92 -4.54 -13.79
C ILE A 442 -4.98 -4.95 -14.91
N ILE A 443 -4.60 -6.22 -14.98
CA ILE A 443 -3.68 -6.77 -15.96
C ILE A 443 -4.46 -7.70 -16.87
N ALA A 444 -4.55 -7.40 -18.17
CA ALA A 444 -5.21 -8.27 -19.12
C ALA A 444 -4.46 -9.61 -19.24
N ARG A 445 -5.21 -10.73 -19.21
CA ARG A 445 -4.64 -12.07 -19.37
C ARG A 445 -4.07 -12.29 -20.77
N GLN A 446 -4.66 -11.61 -21.77
CA GLN A 446 -4.19 -11.55 -23.15
C GLN A 446 -4.27 -10.12 -23.66
N PRO A 447 -3.33 -9.69 -24.53
CA PRO A 447 -3.32 -8.31 -25.06
C PRO A 447 -4.63 -7.90 -25.75
N GLU A 448 -5.30 -8.85 -26.40
CA GLU A 448 -6.55 -8.66 -27.13
C GLU A 448 -7.73 -8.31 -26.22
N PHE A 449 -7.67 -8.62 -24.93
CA PHE A 449 -8.72 -8.30 -23.98
C PHE A 449 -8.63 -6.85 -23.49
N LEU A 450 -7.42 -6.27 -23.50
CA LEU A 450 -7.16 -4.94 -22.96
C LEU A 450 -8.05 -3.83 -23.55
N PRO A 451 -8.31 -3.74 -24.88
CA PRO A 451 -9.18 -2.69 -25.43
C PRO A 451 -10.62 -2.76 -24.91
N TYR A 452 -11.16 -3.95 -24.68
CA TYR A 452 -12.51 -4.13 -24.14
C TYR A 452 -12.56 -3.73 -22.65
N ILE A 453 -11.58 -4.15 -21.87
CA ILE A 453 -11.43 -3.79 -20.46
C ILE A 453 -11.29 -2.26 -20.34
N TYR A 454 -10.41 -1.65 -21.16
CA TYR A 454 -10.16 -0.21 -21.14
C TYR A 454 -11.40 0.61 -21.47
N ALA A 455 -12.21 0.17 -22.45
CA ALA A 455 -13.44 0.86 -22.84
C ALA A 455 -14.53 0.72 -21.75
N ALA A 456 -14.66 -0.46 -21.14
CA ALA A 456 -15.68 -0.72 -20.13
C ALA A 456 -15.38 -0.07 -18.79
N LEU A 457 -14.12 -0.10 -18.35
CA LEU A 457 -13.66 0.46 -17.08
C LEU A 457 -13.14 1.89 -17.29
N ASN A 458 -14.03 2.81 -17.63
CA ASN A 458 -13.70 4.24 -17.59
C ASN A 458 -13.83 4.79 -16.17
N GLU A 459 -13.41 6.03 -15.96
CA GLU A 459 -13.38 6.72 -14.67
C GLU A 459 -14.78 6.77 -14.01
N GLN A 460 -15.82 6.94 -14.81
CA GLN A 460 -17.21 6.95 -14.33
C GLN A 460 -17.64 5.58 -13.81
N ALA A 461 -17.40 4.52 -14.57
CA ALA A 461 -17.74 3.15 -14.18
C ALA A 461 -17.03 2.71 -12.88
N VAL A 462 -15.75 3.12 -12.72
CA VAL A 462 -14.98 2.85 -11.50
C VAL A 462 -15.53 3.66 -10.32
N ALA A 463 -15.83 4.96 -10.49
CA ALA A 463 -16.42 5.78 -9.44
C ALA A 463 -17.79 5.22 -8.98
N GLU A 464 -18.63 4.79 -9.92
CA GLU A 464 -19.93 4.16 -9.61
C GLU A 464 -19.77 2.87 -8.83
N ARG A 465 -18.79 2.03 -9.19
CA ARG A 465 -18.54 0.76 -8.51
C ARG A 465 -18.11 0.95 -7.05
N PHE A 466 -17.35 1.99 -6.76
CA PHE A 466 -16.88 2.33 -5.42
C PHE A 466 -17.68 3.47 -4.76
N ALA A 467 -18.85 3.83 -5.28
CA ALA A 467 -19.65 4.97 -4.82
C ALA A 467 -19.96 4.94 -3.31
N HIS A 468 -20.15 3.75 -2.75
CA HIS A 468 -20.44 3.57 -1.32
C HIS A 468 -19.24 3.81 -0.40
N PHE A 469 -18.03 3.92 -0.95
CA PHE A 469 -16.80 4.28 -0.24
C PHE A 469 -16.39 5.74 -0.47
N LEU A 470 -16.86 6.34 -1.55
CA LEU A 470 -16.52 7.71 -1.94
C LEU A 470 -17.36 8.75 -1.19
N PRO A 471 -16.92 10.00 -1.11
CA PRO A 471 -17.74 11.11 -0.62
C PRO A 471 -19.03 11.27 -1.42
N GLU A 472 -20.06 11.83 -0.79
CA GLU A 472 -21.33 12.14 -1.46
C GLU A 472 -21.10 13.07 -2.67
N GLY A 473 -21.70 12.75 -3.81
CA GLY A 473 -21.55 13.51 -5.05
C GLY A 473 -20.30 13.19 -5.87
N ALA A 474 -19.39 12.33 -5.40
CA ALA A 474 -18.16 12.00 -6.10
C ALA A 474 -18.38 11.36 -7.48
N THR A 475 -19.45 10.57 -7.65
CA THR A 475 -19.77 9.94 -8.94
C THR A 475 -20.14 10.94 -10.04
N GLN A 476 -20.67 12.12 -9.68
CA GLN A 476 -20.94 13.23 -10.63
C GLN A 476 -19.65 13.99 -11.00
N GLN A 477 -18.55 13.75 -10.29
CA GLN A 477 -17.25 14.37 -10.48
C GLN A 477 -16.14 13.31 -10.62
N SER A 478 -16.45 12.20 -11.32
CA SER A 478 -15.60 11.01 -11.38
C SER A 478 -14.14 11.31 -11.74
N LEU A 479 -13.87 12.23 -12.68
CA LEU A 479 -12.52 12.65 -13.06
C LEU A 479 -11.72 13.36 -11.95
N SER A 480 -12.39 13.85 -10.91
CA SER A 480 -11.71 14.41 -9.73
C SER A 480 -11.35 13.35 -8.69
N TYR A 481 -12.00 12.17 -8.75
CA TYR A 481 -11.82 11.09 -7.79
C TYR A 481 -11.14 9.86 -8.38
N VAL A 482 -11.13 9.68 -9.70
CA VAL A 482 -10.53 8.51 -10.36
C VAL A 482 -9.57 8.97 -11.45
N GLU A 483 -8.32 8.62 -11.30
CA GLU A 483 -7.30 8.76 -12.34
C GLU A 483 -7.06 7.38 -12.97
N ARG A 484 -6.87 7.34 -14.29
CA ARG A 484 -6.65 6.10 -15.03
C ARG A 484 -5.38 6.19 -15.86
N TYR A 485 -4.51 5.22 -15.69
CA TYR A 485 -3.21 5.15 -16.34
C TYR A 485 -3.05 3.84 -17.12
N LEU A 486 -2.65 3.95 -18.39
CA LEU A 486 -2.37 2.80 -19.24
C LEU A 486 -0.90 2.39 -19.11
N MET A 487 -0.66 1.09 -19.01
CA MET A 487 0.66 0.45 -18.94
C MET A 487 0.80 -0.54 -20.09
N PRO A 488 1.17 -0.07 -21.30
CA PRO A 488 1.18 -0.92 -22.50
C PRO A 488 2.18 -2.08 -22.45
N GLY A 489 3.31 -1.92 -21.72
CA GLY A 489 4.34 -2.95 -21.64
C GLY A 489 3.88 -4.26 -20.95
N THR A 490 2.95 -4.14 -20.00
CA THR A 490 2.37 -5.28 -19.26
C THR A 490 0.88 -5.48 -19.53
N HIS A 491 0.35 -4.82 -20.56
CA HIS A 491 -1.07 -4.86 -20.91
C HIS A 491 -2.00 -4.56 -19.72
N ALA A 492 -1.64 -3.54 -18.92
CA ALA A 492 -2.32 -3.22 -17.69
C ALA A 492 -2.93 -1.80 -17.70
N ILE A 493 -3.90 -1.62 -16.81
CA ILE A 493 -4.48 -0.33 -16.45
C ILE A 493 -4.31 -0.16 -14.95
N ASN A 494 -3.79 0.97 -14.50
CA ASN A 494 -3.78 1.33 -13.09
C ASN A 494 -4.78 2.44 -12.82
N PHE A 495 -5.68 2.23 -11.87
CA PHE A 495 -6.60 3.23 -11.34
C PHE A 495 -6.08 3.77 -10.02
N LEU A 496 -6.12 5.08 -9.84
CA LEU A 496 -5.90 5.72 -8.55
C LEU A 496 -7.20 6.38 -8.10
N ILE A 497 -7.77 5.88 -7.01
CA ILE A 497 -9.07 6.32 -6.50
C ILE A 497 -8.84 7.15 -5.24
N HIS A 498 -9.25 8.41 -5.29
CA HIS A 498 -9.04 9.39 -4.22
C HIS A 498 -10.14 9.28 -3.15
N ASP A 499 -9.79 9.61 -1.91
CA ASP A 499 -10.69 9.72 -0.75
C ASP A 499 -11.58 8.50 -0.48
N VAL A 500 -11.13 7.31 -0.90
CA VAL A 500 -11.92 6.07 -0.90
C VAL A 500 -11.71 5.20 0.35
N LEU A 501 -10.66 5.46 1.16
CA LEU A 501 -10.29 4.59 2.29
C LEU A 501 -10.75 5.09 3.68
N GLY A 502 -11.49 6.19 3.75
CA GLY A 502 -11.98 6.72 5.04
C GLY A 502 -10.87 7.22 5.97
N GLY A 503 -9.83 7.84 5.39
CA GLY A 503 -8.66 8.35 6.10
C GLY A 503 -7.43 7.45 6.03
N GLY A 504 -7.50 6.32 5.33
CA GLY A 504 -6.39 5.40 5.13
C GLY A 504 -6.16 4.42 6.28
N GLY A 505 -5.21 3.52 6.10
CA GLY A 505 -4.99 2.35 6.96
C GLY A 505 -4.87 2.64 8.46
N MET A 506 -4.29 3.77 8.85
CA MET A 506 -4.11 4.13 10.26
C MET A 506 -5.31 4.87 10.87
N ALA A 507 -6.11 5.57 10.07
CA ALA A 507 -7.20 6.43 10.54
C ALA A 507 -8.60 5.86 10.30
N SER A 508 -8.77 4.99 9.32
CA SER A 508 -10.06 4.43 8.93
C SER A 508 -10.67 3.53 10.02
N ILE A 509 -11.98 3.53 10.10
CA ILE A 509 -12.77 2.56 10.90
C ILE A 509 -13.44 1.50 10.03
N ARG A 510 -13.15 1.46 8.73
CA ARG A 510 -13.64 0.45 7.80
C ARG A 510 -12.92 -0.88 7.97
N ASN A 511 -13.50 -1.97 7.50
CA ASN A 511 -12.91 -3.31 7.58
C ASN A 511 -11.68 -3.42 6.66
N ASP A 512 -11.84 -2.99 5.41
CA ASP A 512 -10.73 -2.86 4.46
C ASP A 512 -10.21 -1.42 4.44
N ALA A 513 -9.43 -1.08 5.46
CA ALA A 513 -8.85 0.25 5.61
C ALA A 513 -7.74 0.56 4.59
N GLN A 514 -7.24 -0.46 3.90
CA GLN A 514 -6.12 -0.37 2.96
C GLN A 514 -6.50 -0.72 1.52
N GLY A 515 -7.78 -0.98 1.24
CA GLY A 515 -8.24 -1.31 -0.12
C GLY A 515 -7.64 -2.61 -0.68
N LYS A 516 -7.24 -3.55 0.18
CA LYS A 516 -6.62 -4.82 -0.27
C LYS A 516 -7.60 -5.71 -1.02
N GLY A 517 -8.90 -5.60 -0.73
CA GLY A 517 -9.97 -6.30 -1.43
C GLY A 517 -10.48 -5.60 -2.69
N PHE A 518 -10.07 -4.37 -2.98
CA PHE A 518 -10.65 -3.59 -4.09
C PHE A 518 -10.37 -4.21 -5.46
N GLY A 519 -9.23 -4.85 -5.64
CA GLY A 519 -8.96 -5.65 -6.84
C GLY A 519 -9.99 -6.75 -7.04
N GLN A 520 -10.35 -7.47 -5.97
CA GLN A 520 -11.35 -8.54 -6.02
C GLN A 520 -12.76 -7.98 -6.30
N LEU A 521 -13.10 -6.81 -5.72
CA LEU A 521 -14.35 -6.12 -6.03
C LEU A 521 -14.41 -5.69 -7.51
N MET A 522 -13.28 -5.32 -8.12
CA MET A 522 -13.21 -4.99 -9.55
C MET A 522 -13.38 -6.22 -10.44
N LEU A 523 -12.82 -7.37 -10.07
CA LEU A 523 -12.87 -8.61 -10.87
C LEU A 523 -14.28 -9.16 -11.08
N ASP A 524 -15.24 -8.73 -10.27
CA ASP A 524 -16.67 -9.02 -10.43
C ASP A 524 -17.36 -8.13 -11.50
N ALA A 525 -16.67 -7.14 -12.06
CA ALA A 525 -17.25 -6.26 -13.08
C ALA A 525 -17.62 -7.02 -14.35
N SER A 526 -18.77 -6.68 -14.93
CA SER A 526 -19.28 -7.27 -16.17
C SER A 526 -18.72 -6.49 -17.37
N ILE A 527 -17.91 -7.14 -18.21
CA ILE A 527 -17.23 -6.55 -19.36
C ILE A 527 -17.87 -7.02 -20.66
N PRO A 528 -18.32 -6.11 -21.53
CA PRO A 528 -18.81 -6.48 -22.85
C PRO A 528 -17.63 -6.81 -23.78
N VAL A 529 -17.64 -8.02 -24.35
CA VAL A 529 -16.60 -8.53 -25.26
C VAL A 529 -17.25 -9.12 -26.51
N SER A 530 -16.48 -9.36 -27.57
CA SER A 530 -16.98 -10.06 -28.75
C SER A 530 -17.44 -11.49 -28.40
N ALA A 531 -18.36 -12.05 -29.20
CA ALA A 531 -18.82 -13.41 -29.03
C ALA A 531 -17.67 -14.45 -29.14
N ALA A 532 -16.63 -14.15 -29.92
CA ALA A 532 -15.44 -15.00 -30.05
C ALA A 532 -14.66 -15.06 -28.72
N ILE A 533 -14.35 -13.91 -28.11
CA ILE A 533 -13.69 -13.84 -26.80
C ILE A 533 -14.53 -14.52 -25.73
N ALA A 534 -15.86 -14.26 -25.73
CA ALA A 534 -16.76 -14.88 -24.75
C ALA A 534 -16.76 -16.41 -24.86
N ALA A 535 -16.70 -16.97 -26.07
CA ALA A 535 -16.59 -18.40 -26.29
C ALA A 535 -15.24 -18.95 -25.78
N GLU A 536 -14.14 -18.28 -26.09
CA GLU A 536 -12.79 -18.64 -25.65
C GLU A 536 -12.67 -18.72 -24.13
N VAL A 537 -13.08 -17.67 -23.41
CA VAL A 537 -12.92 -17.60 -21.94
C VAL A 537 -13.93 -18.46 -21.16
N ASN A 538 -14.94 -19.04 -21.83
CA ASN A 538 -15.91 -19.95 -21.25
C ASN A 538 -15.66 -21.42 -21.60
N ALA A 539 -14.71 -21.69 -22.52
CA ALA A 539 -14.26 -23.04 -22.87
C ALA A 539 -13.37 -23.63 -21.78
#